data_4dcd8c5f0fafab11069ec07884c2d85f
#
_entry.id   4dcd8c5f0fafab11069ec07884c2d85f
#
_cell.length_a   1.000
_cell.length_b   1.000
_cell.length_c   1.000
_cell.angle_alpha   90.00
_cell.angle_beta   90.00
_cell.angle_gamma   90.00
#
_symmetry.space_group_name_H-M   'P 1'
#
loop_
_entity.id
_entity.type
_entity.pdbx_description
1 polymer ?
#
loop_
_entity_poly.entity_id
_entity_poly.type
_entity_poly.pdbx_seq_one_letter_code
_entity_poly.pdbx_strand_id
1 'polypeptide(L)'
;MKQIMAIIPDHQVPIYAREWVKILAHYREPNIIRSSFELGVSFVPFILLWILACWTVQFSYALAFLFSALNSGFLLRLFCIQHDCGHGSFFSNRYLSDWVGRILGVITLTPYDVWRRTHSIHHSHTGNLDHRGIGDIMTLTTAEYRHRNAFKQLLYRIYRHPLVMFGLGPGYQFFLENRIPYSLMRKGKKYWVSAMGTNIDILTALTAIVYFGGLEALLLVFFPSTIIAASIGTWLFYIQHQFEVTHWENKENWKIHEAALHGSSHFDLPPVLAWFTASIGIHHVHHLYSRIPFYRLCQVLKDHEELVDCNRMTLVESFKCAKLSLWDEESRTLVSFSEAGGMTDRLVGI
;
A
#
# COMPACT_ATOMS: atom_id res chain seq x y z
N MET A 1 52.13 -1.38 5.30
CA MET A 1 50.70 -1.14 5.16
C MET A 1 49.98 -1.89 6.29
N LYS A 2 49.71 -1.22 7.41
CA LYS A 2 48.95 -1.79 8.54
C LYS A 2 47.49 -1.43 8.31
N GLN A 3 46.63 -2.44 8.05
CA GLN A 3 45.19 -2.29 8.08
C GLN A 3 44.76 -1.93 9.50
N ILE A 4 44.15 -0.76 9.65
CA ILE A 4 43.48 -0.36 10.87
C ILE A 4 42.14 -1.13 10.84
N MET A 5 42.10 -2.23 11.58
CA MET A 5 40.85 -2.87 11.97
C MET A 5 40.11 -1.90 12.91
N ALA A 6 39.07 -1.25 12.43
CA ALA A 6 38.20 -0.50 13.30
C ALA A 6 37.53 -1.50 14.26
N ILE A 7 37.75 -1.30 15.54
CA ILE A 7 37.11 -2.03 16.63
C ILE A 7 35.65 -1.58 16.63
N ILE A 8 34.75 -2.44 16.14
CA ILE A 8 33.29 -2.28 16.28
C ILE A 8 33.00 -2.48 17.78
N PRO A 9 32.29 -1.55 18.43
CA PRO A 9 31.92 -1.72 19.84
C PRO A 9 31.05 -2.98 20.01
N ASP A 10 31.25 -3.70 21.08
CA ASP A 10 30.74 -5.03 21.44
C ASP A 10 29.24 -5.10 21.75
N HIS A 11 28.38 -4.31 21.09
CA HIS A 11 26.94 -4.21 21.40
C HIS A 11 25.99 -4.25 20.20
N GLN A 12 26.30 -4.99 19.14
CA GLN A 12 25.25 -5.30 18.15
C GLN A 12 25.63 -6.56 17.35
N VAL A 13 25.32 -7.73 17.90
CA VAL A 13 25.10 -8.91 17.07
C VAL A 13 23.86 -8.60 16.21
N PRO A 14 23.94 -8.65 14.86
CA PRO A 14 22.78 -8.36 14.02
C PRO A 14 21.65 -9.29 14.41
N ILE A 15 20.51 -8.73 14.86
CA ILE A 15 19.33 -9.51 15.17
C ILE A 15 18.81 -10.07 13.84
N TYR A 16 18.76 -11.40 13.70
CA TYR A 16 18.22 -12.02 12.50
C TYR A 16 16.75 -11.60 12.33
N ALA A 17 16.31 -11.37 11.09
CA ALA A 17 14.95 -10.92 10.77
C ALA A 17 13.85 -11.76 11.45
N ARG A 18 14.08 -13.07 11.65
CA ARG A 18 13.17 -13.97 12.37
C ARG A 18 13.04 -13.68 13.88
N GLU A 19 14.07 -13.13 14.50
CA GLU A 19 14.07 -12.83 15.95
C GLU A 19 13.21 -11.61 16.23
N TRP A 20 13.17 -10.65 15.30
CA TRP A 20 12.28 -9.49 15.37
C TRP A 20 10.82 -9.88 15.57
N VAL A 21 10.35 -10.97 14.99
CA VAL A 21 8.95 -11.44 15.16
C VAL A 21 8.59 -11.67 16.63
N LYS A 22 9.53 -12.18 17.43
CA LYS A 22 9.29 -12.41 18.87
C LYS A 22 9.27 -11.09 19.65
N ILE A 23 10.16 -10.17 19.33
CA ILE A 23 10.25 -8.84 19.95
C ILE A 23 8.98 -8.04 19.61
N LEU A 24 8.61 -8.00 18.35
CA LEU A 24 7.48 -7.24 17.85
C LEU A 24 6.12 -7.78 18.33
N ALA A 25 6.05 -9.06 18.72
CA ALA A 25 4.84 -9.65 19.29
C ALA A 25 4.34 -8.95 20.56
N HIS A 26 5.20 -8.21 21.28
CA HIS A 26 4.83 -7.42 22.46
C HIS A 26 3.93 -6.21 22.13
N TYR A 27 3.95 -5.73 20.89
CA TYR A 27 3.17 -4.57 20.45
C TYR A 27 1.80 -4.92 19.84
N ARG A 28 1.45 -6.21 19.76
CA ARG A 28 0.29 -6.71 18.98
C ARG A 28 -1.08 -6.40 19.60
N GLU A 29 -1.15 -6.19 20.93
CA GLU A 29 -2.44 -6.08 21.61
C GLU A 29 -3.10 -4.72 21.33
N PRO A 30 -4.27 -4.68 20.66
CA PRO A 30 -4.97 -3.44 20.40
C PRO A 30 -5.65 -2.91 21.68
N ASN A 31 -5.71 -1.58 21.78
CA ASN A 31 -6.46 -0.90 22.82
C ASN A 31 -7.78 -0.38 22.25
N ILE A 32 -8.91 -0.85 22.77
CA ILE A 32 -10.24 -0.51 22.23
C ILE A 32 -10.54 0.98 22.29
N ILE A 33 -10.12 1.69 23.36
CA ILE A 33 -10.34 3.13 23.51
C ILE A 33 -9.54 3.87 22.44
N ARG A 34 -8.25 3.50 22.26
CA ARG A 34 -7.40 4.09 21.23
C ARG A 34 -7.92 3.80 19.83
N SER A 35 -8.30 2.58 19.53
CA SER A 35 -8.85 2.21 18.21
C SER A 35 -10.14 2.97 17.92
N SER A 36 -11.05 3.09 18.90
CA SER A 36 -12.28 3.87 18.74
C SER A 36 -12.00 5.35 18.54
N PHE A 37 -11.02 5.91 19.25
CA PHE A 37 -10.57 7.28 19.07
C PHE A 37 -10.02 7.50 17.65
N GLU A 38 -9.12 6.62 17.16
CA GLU A 38 -8.54 6.70 15.83
C GLU A 38 -9.61 6.60 14.72
N LEU A 39 -10.61 5.74 14.91
CA LEU A 39 -11.76 5.66 14.00
C LEU A 39 -12.57 6.96 14.03
N GLY A 40 -12.87 7.50 15.21
CA GLY A 40 -13.63 8.74 15.38
C GLY A 40 -12.97 9.95 14.75
N VAL A 41 -11.68 10.19 15.04
CA VAL A 41 -10.92 11.33 14.48
C VAL A 41 -10.65 11.20 12.98
N SER A 42 -10.86 10.03 12.40
CA SER A 42 -10.79 9.82 10.95
C SER A 42 -12.14 9.94 10.28
N PHE A 43 -13.17 9.30 10.85
CA PHE A 43 -14.50 9.20 10.24
C PHE A 43 -15.31 10.51 10.38
N VAL A 44 -15.26 11.16 11.55
CA VAL A 44 -16.04 12.40 11.77
C VAL A 44 -15.58 13.53 10.84
N PRO A 45 -14.27 13.87 10.76
CA PRO A 45 -13.82 14.88 9.80
C PRO A 45 -14.06 14.48 8.34
N PHE A 46 -13.96 13.18 8.00
CA PHE A 46 -14.33 12.69 6.67
C PHE A 46 -15.76 13.07 6.30
N ILE A 47 -16.73 12.81 7.18
CA ILE A 47 -18.14 13.14 6.93
C ILE A 47 -18.35 14.66 6.90
N LEU A 48 -17.75 15.41 7.83
CA LEU A 48 -17.90 16.87 7.88
C LEU A 48 -17.33 17.55 6.64
N LEU A 49 -16.15 17.15 6.19
CA LEU A 49 -15.56 17.67 4.94
C LEU A 49 -16.37 17.29 3.72
N TRP A 50 -16.95 16.08 3.72
CA TRP A 50 -17.80 15.64 2.64
C TRP A 50 -19.07 16.48 2.52
N ILE A 51 -19.75 16.75 3.65
CA ILE A 51 -20.91 17.64 3.73
C ILE A 51 -20.53 19.05 3.30
N LEU A 52 -19.39 19.58 3.80
CA LEU A 52 -18.92 20.90 3.45
C LEU A 52 -18.58 21.03 1.97
N ALA A 53 -17.94 20.01 1.37
CA ALA A 53 -17.66 19.96 -0.05
C ALA A 53 -18.97 19.99 -0.88
N CYS A 54 -19.97 19.16 -0.52
CA CYS A 54 -21.26 19.16 -1.19
C CYS A 54 -21.99 20.51 -1.04
N TRP A 55 -21.91 21.12 0.12
CA TRP A 55 -22.53 22.44 0.35
C TRP A 55 -21.87 23.52 -0.52
N THR A 56 -20.54 23.52 -0.64
CA THR A 56 -19.80 24.53 -1.41
C THR A 56 -19.97 24.39 -2.94
N VAL A 57 -20.42 23.25 -3.44
CA VAL A 57 -20.77 23.06 -4.87
C VAL A 57 -21.78 24.13 -5.36
N GLN A 58 -22.69 24.60 -4.48
CA GLN A 58 -23.74 25.56 -4.83
C GLN A 58 -23.22 26.96 -5.18
N PHE A 59 -21.99 27.32 -4.76
CA PHE A 59 -21.43 28.67 -4.99
C PHE A 59 -19.96 28.68 -5.42
N SER A 60 -19.20 27.58 -5.26
CA SER A 60 -17.79 27.55 -5.67
C SER A 60 -17.27 26.12 -5.92
N TYR A 61 -17.11 25.74 -7.18
CA TYR A 61 -16.50 24.46 -7.56
C TYR A 61 -15.05 24.34 -7.09
N ALA A 62 -14.31 25.47 -7.02
CA ALA A 62 -12.94 25.47 -6.52
C ALA A 62 -12.87 25.10 -5.02
N LEU A 63 -13.79 25.62 -4.20
CA LEU A 63 -13.88 25.26 -2.80
C LEU A 63 -14.34 23.80 -2.62
N ALA A 64 -15.31 23.36 -3.42
CA ALA A 64 -15.76 21.97 -3.40
C ALA A 64 -14.60 21.01 -3.72
N PHE A 65 -13.80 21.32 -4.74
CA PHE A 65 -12.61 20.55 -5.09
C PHE A 65 -11.56 20.59 -3.98
N LEU A 66 -11.29 21.75 -3.38
CA LEU A 66 -10.35 21.89 -2.26
C LEU A 66 -10.75 20.99 -1.07
N PHE A 67 -12.01 21.06 -0.64
CA PHE A 67 -12.50 20.20 0.44
C PHE A 67 -12.50 18.72 0.07
N SER A 68 -12.80 18.38 -1.18
CA SER A 68 -12.70 17.01 -1.69
C SER A 68 -11.25 16.51 -1.67
N ALA A 69 -10.29 17.34 -2.05
CA ALA A 69 -8.86 17.01 -1.99
C ALA A 69 -8.37 16.82 -0.55
N LEU A 70 -8.79 17.69 0.38
CA LEU A 70 -8.48 17.52 1.81
C LEU A 70 -9.13 16.23 2.35
N ASN A 71 -10.35 15.95 1.94
CA ASN A 71 -11.08 14.75 2.37
C ASN A 71 -10.43 13.45 1.90
N SER A 72 -9.68 13.48 0.79
CA SER A 72 -8.95 12.31 0.29
C SER A 72 -7.94 11.77 1.31
N GLY A 73 -7.32 12.65 2.13
CA GLY A 73 -6.44 12.24 3.21
C GLY A 73 -7.17 11.44 4.29
N PHE A 74 -8.38 11.85 4.67
CA PHE A 74 -9.20 11.10 5.62
C PHE A 74 -9.70 9.79 5.01
N LEU A 75 -10.08 9.77 3.73
CA LEU A 75 -10.46 8.55 3.03
C LEU A 75 -9.31 7.53 2.99
N LEU A 76 -8.08 7.99 2.71
CA LEU A 76 -6.89 7.17 2.76
C LEU A 76 -6.65 6.60 4.17
N ARG A 77 -6.82 7.43 5.21
CA ARG A 77 -6.67 7.00 6.60
C ARG A 77 -7.73 5.97 7.00
N LEU A 78 -8.98 6.11 6.53
CA LEU A 78 -10.02 5.10 6.71
C LEU A 78 -9.67 3.79 6.01
N PHE A 79 -9.01 3.83 4.85
CA PHE A 79 -8.48 2.63 4.20
C PHE A 79 -7.37 1.97 5.07
N CYS A 80 -6.49 2.74 5.70
CA CYS A 80 -5.49 2.18 6.63
C CYS A 80 -6.14 1.54 7.87
N ILE A 81 -7.25 2.08 8.36
CA ILE A 81 -8.03 1.45 9.45
C ILE A 81 -8.67 0.13 8.97
N GLN A 82 -9.25 0.13 7.76
CA GLN A 82 -9.77 -1.09 7.13
C GLN A 82 -8.67 -2.15 6.97
N HIS A 83 -7.48 -1.73 6.57
CA HIS A 83 -6.30 -2.58 6.44
C HIS A 83 -5.94 -3.26 7.77
N ASP A 84 -5.88 -2.52 8.86
CA ASP A 84 -5.62 -3.08 10.19
C ASP A 84 -6.75 -4.00 10.68
N CYS A 85 -8.01 -3.67 10.34
CA CYS A 85 -9.13 -4.60 10.54
C CYS A 85 -8.89 -5.93 9.81
N GLY A 86 -8.36 -5.87 8.59
CA GLY A 86 -8.00 -7.03 7.77
C GLY A 86 -6.96 -7.93 8.44
N HIS A 87 -5.93 -7.34 9.03
CA HIS A 87 -4.92 -8.05 9.81
C HIS A 87 -5.41 -8.54 11.18
N GLY A 88 -6.54 -8.01 11.67
CA GLY A 88 -7.04 -8.28 13.03
C GLY A 88 -6.18 -7.61 14.10
N SER A 89 -5.56 -6.48 13.76
CA SER A 89 -4.74 -5.66 14.64
C SER A 89 -5.51 -4.47 15.22
N PHE A 90 -6.67 -4.10 14.67
CA PHE A 90 -7.38 -2.88 15.08
C PHE A 90 -8.27 -3.07 16.31
N PHE A 91 -9.04 -4.16 16.40
CA PHE A 91 -9.82 -4.53 17.58
C PHE A 91 -9.50 -5.97 18.00
N SER A 92 -9.50 -6.25 19.32
CA SER A 92 -9.34 -7.62 19.84
C SER A 92 -10.50 -8.52 19.43
N ASN A 93 -11.72 -7.96 19.37
CA ASN A 93 -12.89 -8.67 18.88
C ASN A 93 -12.86 -8.77 17.35
N ARG A 94 -12.64 -9.99 16.85
CA ARG A 94 -12.54 -10.26 15.40
C ARG A 94 -13.82 -9.92 14.64
N TYR A 95 -14.97 -10.20 15.22
CA TYR A 95 -16.26 -9.92 14.61
C TYR A 95 -16.46 -8.41 14.42
N LEU A 96 -16.13 -7.61 15.45
CA LEU A 96 -16.17 -6.15 15.35
C LEU A 96 -15.20 -5.62 14.29
N SER A 97 -13.95 -6.12 14.27
CA SER A 97 -12.97 -5.78 13.24
C SER A 97 -13.49 -6.04 11.83
N ASP A 98 -14.06 -7.23 11.60
CA ASP A 98 -14.52 -7.62 10.28
C ASP A 98 -15.73 -6.78 9.81
N TRP A 99 -16.64 -6.39 10.72
CA TRP A 99 -17.77 -5.52 10.36
C TRP A 99 -17.35 -4.07 10.11
N VAL A 100 -16.48 -3.52 10.96
CA VAL A 100 -15.89 -2.18 10.70
C VAL A 100 -15.17 -2.19 9.36
N GLY A 101 -14.35 -3.22 9.10
CA GLY A 101 -13.66 -3.36 7.82
C GLY A 101 -14.60 -3.45 6.61
N ARG A 102 -15.76 -4.13 6.72
CA ARG A 102 -16.76 -4.19 5.63
C ARG A 102 -17.45 -2.84 5.39
N ILE A 103 -17.82 -2.14 6.45
CA ILE A 103 -18.43 -0.78 6.35
C ILE A 103 -17.44 0.17 5.68
N LEU A 104 -16.19 0.18 6.14
CA LEU A 104 -15.14 0.99 5.52
C LEU A 104 -14.87 0.54 4.08
N GLY A 105 -15.00 -0.75 3.77
CA GLY A 105 -14.86 -1.30 2.43
C GLY A 105 -15.86 -0.76 1.40
N VAL A 106 -17.06 -0.39 1.84
CA VAL A 106 -18.04 0.32 0.98
C VAL A 106 -17.53 1.73 0.69
N ILE A 107 -17.09 2.45 1.72
CA ILE A 107 -16.59 3.84 1.61
C ILE A 107 -15.34 3.92 0.74
N THR A 108 -14.42 2.94 0.87
CA THR A 108 -13.16 2.86 0.15
C THR A 108 -13.25 2.09 -1.18
N LEU A 109 -14.45 1.70 -1.60
CA LEU A 109 -14.74 0.91 -2.80
C LEU A 109 -13.98 -0.43 -2.86
N THR A 110 -13.71 -1.05 -1.70
CA THR A 110 -12.85 -2.24 -1.59
C THR A 110 -13.60 -3.37 -0.89
N PRO A 111 -14.03 -4.43 -1.60
CA PRO A 111 -14.69 -5.59 -0.99
C PRO A 111 -13.78 -6.25 0.04
N TYR A 112 -14.12 -6.10 1.32
CA TYR A 112 -13.26 -6.39 2.45
C TYR A 112 -12.70 -7.83 2.49
N ASP A 113 -13.55 -8.85 2.35
CA ASP A 113 -13.08 -10.25 2.47
C ASP A 113 -12.25 -10.69 1.24
N VAL A 114 -12.47 -10.07 0.06
CA VAL A 114 -11.65 -10.27 -1.14
C VAL A 114 -10.28 -9.64 -0.90
N TRP A 115 -10.26 -8.35 -0.60
CA TRP A 115 -9.03 -7.58 -0.37
C TRP A 115 -8.20 -8.20 0.77
N ARG A 116 -8.82 -8.52 1.90
CA ARG A 116 -8.15 -9.17 3.03
C ARG A 116 -7.41 -10.45 2.62
N ARG A 117 -8.01 -11.26 1.73
CA ARG A 117 -7.39 -12.50 1.27
C ARG A 117 -6.23 -12.24 0.32
N THR A 118 -6.41 -11.37 -0.68
CA THR A 118 -5.34 -11.01 -1.61
C THR A 118 -4.17 -10.33 -0.88
N HIS A 119 -4.46 -9.45 0.06
CA HIS A 119 -3.46 -8.81 0.91
C HIS A 119 -2.72 -9.79 1.84
N SER A 120 -3.41 -10.79 2.37
CA SER A 120 -2.78 -11.89 3.11
C SER A 120 -1.83 -12.72 2.22
N ILE A 121 -2.16 -12.91 0.94
CA ILE A 121 -1.28 -13.57 -0.04
C ILE A 121 -0.05 -12.69 -0.31
N HIS A 122 -0.25 -11.39 -0.49
CA HIS A 122 0.82 -10.42 -0.62
C HIS A 122 1.83 -10.53 0.54
N HIS A 123 1.40 -10.43 1.80
CA HIS A 123 2.28 -10.58 2.97
C HIS A 123 3.03 -11.91 3.03
N SER A 124 2.41 -12.98 2.55
CA SER A 124 3.03 -14.32 2.60
C SER A 124 3.98 -14.60 1.44
N HIS A 125 4.05 -13.73 0.41
CA HIS A 125 4.87 -13.96 -0.79
C HIS A 125 5.62 -12.72 -1.28
N THR A 126 5.58 -11.61 -0.55
CA THR A 126 6.34 -10.40 -0.89
C THR A 126 7.80 -10.72 -1.16
N GLY A 127 8.36 -10.18 -2.24
CA GLY A 127 9.74 -10.43 -2.66
C GLY A 127 10.01 -11.82 -3.22
N ASN A 128 8.98 -12.66 -3.51
CA ASN A 128 9.15 -13.96 -4.13
C ASN A 128 8.90 -13.87 -5.64
N LEU A 129 9.96 -14.04 -6.44
CA LEU A 129 9.91 -13.94 -7.90
C LEU A 129 8.98 -14.98 -8.56
N ASP A 130 8.78 -16.14 -7.94
CA ASP A 130 7.94 -17.22 -8.48
C ASP A 130 6.46 -17.08 -8.11
N HIS A 131 6.11 -16.17 -7.19
CA HIS A 131 4.75 -15.97 -6.68
C HIS A 131 4.23 -14.53 -6.81
N ARG A 132 4.65 -13.83 -7.88
CA ARG A 132 4.22 -12.45 -8.18
C ARG A 132 2.80 -12.36 -8.74
N GLY A 133 2.18 -11.19 -8.63
CA GLY A 133 0.99 -10.81 -9.39
C GLY A 133 -0.34 -10.99 -8.67
N ILE A 134 -0.37 -11.42 -7.40
CA ILE A 134 -1.58 -11.43 -6.59
C ILE A 134 -1.41 -10.46 -5.42
N GLY A 135 -2.10 -9.32 -5.50
CA GLY A 135 -1.96 -8.26 -4.50
C GLY A 135 -0.66 -7.47 -4.61
N ASP A 136 0.10 -7.65 -5.70
CA ASP A 136 1.38 -7.00 -5.96
C ASP A 136 1.37 -6.23 -7.27
N ILE A 137 2.27 -5.26 -7.38
CA ILE A 137 2.58 -4.63 -8.66
C ILE A 137 3.43 -5.59 -9.48
N MET A 138 2.92 -6.01 -10.65
CA MET A 138 3.63 -6.93 -11.52
C MET A 138 4.97 -6.35 -11.94
N THR A 139 6.04 -7.00 -11.51
CA THR A 139 7.42 -6.64 -11.81
C THR A 139 8.09 -7.77 -12.58
N LEU A 140 8.59 -7.46 -13.77
CA LEU A 140 9.34 -8.41 -14.59
C LEU A 140 10.82 -8.32 -14.27
N THR A 141 11.53 -9.45 -14.44
CA THR A 141 12.99 -9.39 -14.49
C THR A 141 13.47 -8.80 -15.82
N THR A 142 14.71 -8.32 -15.86
CA THR A 142 15.31 -7.83 -17.12
C THR A 142 15.34 -8.91 -18.19
N ALA A 143 15.61 -10.16 -17.81
CA ALA A 143 15.59 -11.31 -18.71
C ALA A 143 14.17 -11.59 -19.24
N GLU A 144 13.15 -11.67 -18.35
CA GLU A 144 11.75 -11.86 -18.74
C GLU A 144 11.25 -10.77 -19.70
N TYR A 145 11.63 -9.51 -19.43
CA TYR A 145 11.25 -8.39 -20.28
C TYR A 145 11.86 -8.50 -21.68
N ARG A 146 13.15 -8.83 -21.78
CA ARG A 146 13.86 -9.01 -23.07
C ARG A 146 13.28 -10.15 -23.92
N HIS A 147 12.84 -11.23 -23.30
CA HIS A 147 12.22 -12.37 -23.99
C HIS A 147 10.81 -12.09 -24.53
N ARG A 148 10.19 -10.97 -24.17
CA ARG A 148 8.88 -10.57 -24.68
C ARG A 148 9.00 -9.96 -26.07
N ASN A 149 8.00 -10.19 -26.94
CA ASN A 149 7.91 -9.48 -28.21
C ASN A 149 7.66 -7.98 -28.00
N ALA A 150 7.93 -7.17 -29.03
CA ALA A 150 7.85 -5.69 -28.97
C ALA A 150 6.47 -5.19 -28.46
N PHE A 151 5.38 -5.83 -28.87
CA PHE A 151 4.03 -5.44 -28.42
C PHE A 151 3.84 -5.66 -26.91
N LYS A 152 4.26 -6.81 -26.37
CA LYS A 152 4.19 -7.09 -24.91
C LYS A 152 5.14 -6.20 -24.12
N GLN A 153 6.30 -5.84 -24.67
CA GLN A 153 7.22 -4.87 -24.07
C GLN A 153 6.55 -3.47 -24.01
N LEU A 154 5.90 -3.03 -25.09
CA LEU A 154 5.17 -1.78 -25.13
C LEU A 154 4.03 -1.75 -24.08
N LEU A 155 3.23 -2.80 -24.01
CA LEU A 155 2.16 -2.91 -23.00
C LEU A 155 2.71 -2.83 -21.57
N TYR A 156 3.86 -3.47 -21.30
CA TYR A 156 4.48 -3.41 -19.99
C TYR A 156 5.04 -2.00 -19.70
N ARG A 157 5.63 -1.30 -20.67
CA ARG A 157 6.05 0.10 -20.53
C ARG A 157 4.87 1.03 -20.24
N ILE A 158 3.74 0.84 -20.93
CA ILE A 158 2.51 1.61 -20.67
C ILE A 158 2.02 1.32 -19.24
N TYR A 159 1.96 0.06 -18.82
CA TYR A 159 1.56 -0.33 -17.46
C TYR A 159 2.46 0.32 -16.39
N ARG A 160 3.77 0.36 -16.59
CA ARG A 160 4.75 0.94 -15.65
C ARG A 160 4.92 2.46 -15.79
N HIS A 161 4.24 3.10 -16.75
CA HIS A 161 4.31 4.54 -16.91
C HIS A 161 3.65 5.25 -15.73
N PRO A 162 4.31 6.25 -15.09
CA PRO A 162 3.80 6.89 -13.86
C PRO A 162 2.36 7.42 -13.96
N LEU A 163 1.97 8.02 -15.10
CA LEU A 163 0.59 8.49 -15.31
C LEU A 163 -0.43 7.36 -15.34
N VAL A 164 -0.05 6.18 -15.85
CA VAL A 164 -0.91 4.99 -15.82
C VAL A 164 -0.91 4.41 -14.42
N MET A 165 0.25 4.20 -13.83
CA MET A 165 0.41 3.56 -12.53
C MET A 165 -0.27 4.33 -11.39
N PHE A 166 -0.13 5.66 -11.36
CA PHE A 166 -0.61 6.49 -10.26
C PHE A 166 -1.82 7.37 -10.63
N GLY A 167 -2.23 7.39 -11.89
CA GLY A 167 -3.39 8.15 -12.36
C GLY A 167 -4.53 7.24 -12.80
N LEU A 168 -4.41 6.57 -13.94
CA LEU A 168 -5.48 5.76 -14.52
C LEU A 168 -5.66 4.41 -13.81
N GLY A 169 -4.56 3.78 -13.39
CA GLY A 169 -4.57 2.47 -12.72
C GLY A 169 -5.40 2.44 -11.44
N PRO A 170 -5.24 3.39 -10.50
CA PRO A 170 -6.10 3.48 -9.33
C PRO A 170 -7.59 3.60 -9.66
N GLY A 171 -7.93 4.42 -10.66
CA GLY A 171 -9.30 4.50 -11.15
C GLY A 171 -9.82 3.16 -11.65
N TYR A 172 -9.06 2.48 -12.50
CA TYR A 172 -9.40 1.14 -12.98
C TYR A 172 -9.57 0.14 -11.82
N GLN A 173 -8.63 0.11 -10.90
CA GLN A 173 -8.65 -0.82 -9.78
C GLN A 173 -9.87 -0.64 -8.88
N PHE A 174 -10.12 0.59 -8.42
CA PHE A 174 -11.18 0.85 -7.44
C PHE A 174 -12.57 0.89 -8.06
N PHE A 175 -12.75 1.33 -9.31
CA PHE A 175 -14.07 1.41 -9.95
C PHE A 175 -14.43 0.18 -10.77
N LEU A 176 -13.48 -0.60 -11.26
CA LEU A 176 -13.73 -1.73 -12.16
C LEU A 176 -13.20 -3.06 -11.60
N GLU A 177 -11.92 -3.19 -11.33
CA GLU A 177 -11.31 -4.47 -10.93
C GLU A 177 -11.88 -4.99 -9.60
N ASN A 178 -12.01 -4.12 -8.60
CA ASN A 178 -12.59 -4.49 -7.30
C ASN A 178 -14.07 -4.90 -7.35
N ARG A 179 -14.76 -4.74 -8.49
CA ARG A 179 -16.18 -5.11 -8.61
C ARG A 179 -16.39 -6.63 -8.71
N ILE A 180 -15.36 -7.38 -9.05
CA ILE A 180 -15.41 -8.84 -9.20
C ILE A 180 -14.25 -9.44 -8.37
N PRO A 181 -14.43 -10.59 -7.68
CA PRO A 181 -13.35 -11.22 -6.92
C PRO A 181 -12.38 -11.97 -7.86
N TYR A 182 -11.75 -11.26 -8.81
CA TYR A 182 -11.04 -11.80 -9.97
C TYR A 182 -10.06 -12.94 -9.62
N SER A 183 -9.12 -12.69 -8.69
CA SER A 183 -8.12 -13.68 -8.27
C SER A 183 -8.69 -14.80 -7.40
N LEU A 184 -9.93 -14.68 -6.91
CA LEU A 184 -10.55 -15.56 -5.93
C LEU A 184 -11.87 -16.17 -6.42
N MET A 185 -12.23 -16.01 -7.69
CA MET A 185 -13.52 -16.48 -8.25
C MET A 185 -13.80 -17.96 -7.96
N ARG A 186 -12.77 -18.81 -7.99
CA ARG A 186 -12.85 -20.25 -7.74
C ARG A 186 -12.53 -20.66 -6.29
N LYS A 187 -12.25 -19.70 -5.40
CA LYS A 187 -11.80 -19.96 -4.02
C LYS A 187 -12.93 -19.98 -2.96
N GLY A 188 -14.19 -19.86 -3.41
CA GLY A 188 -15.35 -20.02 -2.55
C GLY A 188 -16.39 -18.90 -2.65
N LYS A 189 -17.66 -19.23 -2.30
CA LYS A 189 -18.82 -18.35 -2.40
C LYS A 189 -18.69 -17.06 -1.57
N LYS A 190 -17.97 -17.09 -0.44
CA LYS A 190 -17.80 -15.92 0.44
C LYS A 190 -17.19 -14.70 -0.26
N TYR A 191 -16.31 -14.92 -1.23
CA TYR A 191 -15.68 -13.82 -1.97
C TYR A 191 -16.65 -13.17 -2.95
N TRP A 192 -17.54 -13.96 -3.56
CA TRP A 192 -18.64 -13.45 -4.37
C TRP A 192 -19.65 -12.69 -3.52
N VAL A 193 -20.04 -13.21 -2.36
CA VAL A 193 -20.92 -12.51 -1.41
C VAL A 193 -20.29 -11.18 -0.98
N SER A 194 -18.99 -11.16 -0.66
CA SER A 194 -18.30 -9.92 -0.29
C SER A 194 -18.28 -8.91 -1.44
N ALA A 195 -17.90 -9.33 -2.66
CA ALA A 195 -17.83 -8.43 -3.81
C ALA A 195 -19.23 -7.90 -4.21
N MET A 196 -20.21 -8.78 -4.35
CA MET A 196 -21.57 -8.39 -4.79
C MET A 196 -22.31 -7.60 -3.71
N GLY A 197 -22.18 -7.97 -2.42
CA GLY A 197 -22.74 -7.19 -1.32
C GLY A 197 -22.16 -5.78 -1.28
N THR A 198 -20.83 -5.64 -1.32
CA THR A 198 -20.19 -4.33 -1.41
C THR A 198 -20.64 -3.54 -2.64
N ASN A 199 -20.84 -4.18 -3.81
CA ASN A 199 -21.31 -3.49 -5.01
C ASN A 199 -22.75 -2.96 -4.85
N ILE A 200 -23.63 -3.73 -4.20
CA ILE A 200 -25.01 -3.30 -3.90
C ILE A 200 -24.96 -2.09 -2.95
N ASP A 201 -24.16 -2.16 -1.89
CA ASP A 201 -24.03 -1.08 -0.92
C ASP A 201 -23.44 0.19 -1.57
N ILE A 202 -22.44 0.04 -2.44
CA ILE A 202 -21.86 1.16 -3.22
C ILE A 202 -22.93 1.77 -4.14
N LEU A 203 -23.66 0.95 -4.89
CA LEU A 203 -24.72 1.44 -5.77
C LEU A 203 -25.79 2.21 -4.98
N THR A 204 -26.18 1.69 -3.82
CA THR A 204 -27.12 2.36 -2.90
C THR A 204 -26.57 3.70 -2.43
N ALA A 205 -25.29 3.75 -2.01
CA ALA A 205 -24.65 4.98 -1.58
C ALA A 205 -24.54 6.01 -2.73
N LEU A 206 -24.14 5.59 -3.93
CA LEU A 206 -24.05 6.48 -5.09
C LEU A 206 -25.44 7.01 -5.50
N THR A 207 -26.46 6.15 -5.45
CA THR A 207 -27.87 6.58 -5.71
C THR A 207 -28.30 7.63 -4.68
N ALA A 208 -28.01 7.42 -3.40
CA ALA A 208 -28.30 8.40 -2.35
C ALA A 208 -27.54 9.72 -2.56
N ILE A 209 -26.25 9.66 -2.93
CA ILE A 209 -25.44 10.84 -3.26
C ILE A 209 -26.11 11.66 -4.38
N VAL A 210 -26.51 11.00 -5.47
CA VAL A 210 -27.15 11.69 -6.60
C VAL A 210 -28.55 12.21 -6.22
N TYR A 211 -29.31 11.45 -5.45
CA TYR A 211 -30.65 11.84 -5.03
C TYR A 211 -30.68 13.07 -4.12
N PHE A 212 -29.75 13.13 -3.15
CA PHE A 212 -29.71 14.23 -2.17
C PHE A 212 -28.77 15.38 -2.57
N GLY A 213 -27.71 15.11 -3.30
CA GLY A 213 -26.65 16.06 -3.62
C GLY A 213 -26.52 16.40 -5.10
N GLY A 214 -27.32 15.77 -5.97
CA GLY A 214 -27.23 15.95 -7.40
C GLY A 214 -26.04 15.25 -8.05
N LEU A 215 -25.96 15.37 -9.37
CA LEU A 215 -24.82 14.83 -10.15
C LEU A 215 -23.52 15.56 -9.83
N GLU A 216 -23.58 16.82 -9.44
CA GLU A 216 -22.46 17.64 -9.05
C GLU A 216 -21.74 17.08 -7.81
N ALA A 217 -22.49 16.60 -6.80
CA ALA A 217 -21.91 15.96 -5.62
C ALA A 217 -21.12 14.68 -6.00
N LEU A 218 -21.65 13.92 -6.97
CA LEU A 218 -20.95 12.76 -7.49
C LEU A 218 -19.66 13.15 -8.23
N LEU A 219 -19.76 14.12 -9.16
CA LEU A 219 -18.66 14.48 -10.07
C LEU A 219 -17.58 15.35 -9.41
N LEU A 220 -17.96 16.26 -8.51
CA LEU A 220 -17.08 17.27 -7.93
C LEU A 220 -16.64 16.95 -6.50
N VAL A 221 -17.29 16.00 -5.83
CA VAL A 221 -16.92 15.62 -4.45
C VAL A 221 -16.49 14.16 -4.39
N PHE A 222 -17.37 13.24 -4.76
CA PHE A 222 -17.08 11.81 -4.63
C PHE A 222 -15.90 11.38 -5.51
N PHE A 223 -15.94 11.64 -6.82
CA PHE A 223 -14.88 11.23 -7.73
C PHE A 223 -13.51 11.84 -7.38
N PRO A 224 -13.36 13.17 -7.18
CA PRO A 224 -12.07 13.75 -6.83
C PRO A 224 -11.50 13.18 -5.53
N SER A 225 -12.32 13.10 -4.45
CA SER A 225 -11.87 12.53 -3.17
C SER A 225 -11.38 11.10 -3.35
N THR A 226 -12.11 10.27 -4.10
CA THR A 226 -11.79 8.86 -4.31
C THR A 226 -10.55 8.68 -5.18
N ILE A 227 -10.45 9.39 -6.31
CA ILE A 227 -9.29 9.27 -7.23
C ILE A 227 -8.01 9.74 -6.56
N ILE A 228 -8.05 10.88 -5.86
CA ILE A 228 -6.86 11.40 -5.17
C ILE A 228 -6.42 10.42 -4.07
N ALA A 229 -7.35 9.92 -3.24
CA ALA A 229 -7.04 8.93 -2.21
C ALA A 229 -6.47 7.64 -2.79
N ALA A 230 -7.08 7.13 -3.87
CA ALA A 230 -6.62 5.93 -4.57
C ALA A 230 -5.22 6.11 -5.18
N SER A 231 -4.94 7.27 -5.79
CA SER A 231 -3.63 7.60 -6.35
C SER A 231 -2.54 7.68 -5.28
N ILE A 232 -2.82 8.35 -4.15
CA ILE A 232 -1.90 8.41 -3.02
C ILE A 232 -1.70 7.02 -2.42
N GLY A 233 -2.78 6.23 -2.23
CA GLY A 233 -2.71 4.87 -1.72
C GLY A 233 -1.88 3.95 -2.61
N THR A 234 -2.04 4.04 -3.94
CA THR A 234 -1.23 3.27 -4.90
C THR A 234 0.23 3.72 -4.88
N TRP A 235 0.49 5.04 -4.76
CA TRP A 235 1.86 5.55 -4.59
C TRP A 235 2.51 4.98 -3.32
N LEU A 236 1.82 5.03 -2.18
CA LEU A 236 2.31 4.46 -0.91
C LEU A 236 2.65 2.97 -1.08
N PHE A 237 1.70 2.19 -1.60
CA PHE A 237 1.90 0.77 -1.82
C PHE A 237 3.09 0.48 -2.76
N TYR A 238 3.24 1.29 -3.80
CA TYR A 238 4.35 1.18 -4.75
C TYR A 238 5.71 1.36 -4.06
N ILE A 239 5.93 2.50 -3.40
CA ILE A 239 7.22 2.82 -2.80
C ILE A 239 7.58 1.94 -1.61
N GLN A 240 6.58 1.31 -1.01
CA GLN A 240 6.78 0.36 0.08
C GLN A 240 7.51 -0.92 -0.36
N HIS A 241 7.47 -1.26 -1.66
CA HIS A 241 8.08 -2.48 -2.21
C HIS A 241 8.93 -2.25 -3.46
N GLN A 242 8.80 -1.11 -4.13
CA GLN A 242 9.44 -0.80 -5.39
C GLN A 242 10.51 0.30 -5.21
N PHE A 243 11.59 -0.03 -4.52
CA PHE A 243 12.76 0.83 -4.31
C PHE A 243 14.03 0.13 -4.76
N GLU A 244 15.10 0.87 -5.06
CA GLU A 244 16.29 0.38 -5.75
C GLU A 244 16.89 -0.89 -5.11
N VAL A 245 17.12 -0.85 -3.80
CA VAL A 245 17.78 -1.92 -3.03
C VAL A 245 16.77 -2.88 -2.37
N THR A 246 15.56 -2.99 -2.90
CA THR A 246 14.56 -3.94 -2.39
C THR A 246 15.05 -5.39 -2.50
N HIS A 247 14.44 -6.30 -1.76
CA HIS A 247 14.85 -7.71 -1.73
C HIS A 247 13.87 -8.61 -2.49
N TRP A 248 14.36 -9.22 -3.56
CA TRP A 248 13.63 -10.24 -4.34
C TRP A 248 14.48 -11.49 -4.48
N GLU A 249 13.85 -12.66 -4.33
CA GLU A 249 14.51 -13.96 -4.42
C GLU A 249 13.64 -14.99 -5.13
N ASN A 250 14.29 -15.96 -5.77
CA ASN A 250 13.62 -17.16 -6.25
C ASN A 250 13.16 -18.02 -5.06
N LYS A 251 12.12 -18.81 -5.26
CA LYS A 251 11.50 -19.63 -4.22
C LYS A 251 12.49 -20.47 -3.39
N GLU A 252 13.55 -20.96 -4.00
CA GLU A 252 14.56 -21.81 -3.34
C GLU A 252 15.33 -21.05 -2.23
N ASN A 253 15.61 -19.77 -2.46
CA ASN A 253 16.39 -18.93 -1.54
C ASN A 253 15.53 -17.97 -0.74
N TRP A 254 14.25 -17.83 -1.10
CA TRP A 254 13.35 -16.87 -0.48
C TRP A 254 13.03 -17.24 0.98
N LYS A 255 13.17 -16.27 1.86
CA LYS A 255 12.85 -16.38 3.29
C LYS A 255 11.90 -15.25 3.67
N ILE A 256 10.74 -15.60 4.23
CA ILE A 256 9.66 -14.67 4.53
C ILE A 256 10.08 -13.48 5.40
N HIS A 257 10.91 -13.70 6.42
CA HIS A 257 11.29 -12.64 7.35
C HIS A 257 12.36 -11.71 6.74
N GLU A 258 13.28 -12.26 5.93
CA GLU A 258 14.26 -11.45 5.19
C GLU A 258 13.55 -10.59 4.13
N ALA A 259 12.61 -11.18 3.40
CA ALA A 259 11.80 -10.46 2.42
C ALA A 259 10.90 -9.39 3.09
N ALA A 260 10.39 -9.64 4.29
CA ALA A 260 9.62 -8.67 5.05
C ALA A 260 10.47 -7.47 5.48
N LEU A 261 11.68 -7.72 6.02
CA LEU A 261 12.57 -6.68 6.53
C LEU A 261 13.25 -5.90 5.40
N HIS A 262 13.79 -6.60 4.40
CA HIS A 262 14.61 -6.00 3.35
C HIS A 262 13.85 -5.73 2.04
N GLY A 263 12.70 -6.36 1.83
CA GLY A 263 11.80 -6.13 0.69
C GLY A 263 10.69 -5.10 0.96
N SER A 264 10.73 -4.44 2.13
CA SER A 264 9.79 -3.39 2.51
C SER A 264 10.53 -2.16 3.02
N SER A 265 10.03 -0.96 2.71
CA SER A 265 10.69 0.30 3.07
C SER A 265 10.22 0.88 4.40
N HIS A 266 11.05 1.77 4.96
CA HIS A 266 10.64 2.79 5.92
C HIS A 266 10.45 4.11 5.17
N PHE A 267 9.21 4.43 4.81
CA PHE A 267 8.88 5.71 4.19
C PHE A 267 8.70 6.78 5.27
N ASP A 268 9.78 7.54 5.49
CA ASP A 268 9.83 8.60 6.51
C ASP A 268 9.15 9.87 6.00
N LEU A 269 7.97 10.12 6.53
CA LEU A 269 7.11 11.25 6.18
C LEU A 269 7.10 12.32 7.28
N PRO A 270 6.93 13.60 6.91
CA PRO A 270 6.59 14.65 7.87
C PRO A 270 5.39 14.25 8.73
N PRO A 271 5.34 14.66 10.01
CA PRO A 271 4.35 14.16 11.00
C PRO A 271 2.89 14.25 10.55
N VAL A 272 2.51 15.32 9.85
CA VAL A 272 1.14 15.50 9.33
C VAL A 272 0.82 14.44 8.27
N LEU A 273 1.72 14.20 7.33
CA LEU A 273 1.53 13.19 6.29
C LEU A 273 1.59 11.77 6.87
N ALA A 274 2.50 11.53 7.82
CA ALA A 274 2.57 10.27 8.57
C ALA A 274 1.24 10.00 9.31
N TRP A 275 0.62 11.02 9.88
CA TRP A 275 -0.69 10.88 10.53
C TRP A 275 -1.79 10.50 9.52
N PHE A 276 -1.89 11.18 8.37
CA PHE A 276 -2.89 10.86 7.34
C PHE A 276 -2.70 9.45 6.76
N THR A 277 -1.47 8.98 6.66
CA THR A 277 -1.15 7.63 6.17
C THR A 277 -1.14 6.58 7.29
N ALA A 278 -1.62 6.93 8.51
CA ALA A 278 -1.64 6.04 9.67
C ALA A 278 -0.26 5.40 9.96
N SER A 279 0.83 6.14 9.70
CA SER A 279 2.22 5.67 9.86
C SER A 279 2.54 4.35 9.14
N ILE A 280 1.71 3.93 8.15
CA ILE A 280 1.92 2.69 7.40
C ILE A 280 3.21 2.73 6.55
N GLY A 281 3.84 3.89 6.43
CA GLY A 281 5.18 4.04 5.86
C GLY A 281 6.27 3.28 6.63
N ILE A 282 6.04 2.91 7.89
CA ILE A 282 6.90 2.00 8.67
C ILE A 282 6.58 0.55 8.23
N HIS A 283 6.78 0.29 6.92
CA HIS A 283 6.22 -0.87 6.26
C HIS A 283 7.01 -2.16 6.50
N HIS A 284 8.33 -2.06 6.67
CA HIS A 284 9.19 -3.19 7.03
C HIS A 284 8.80 -3.80 8.40
N VAL A 285 8.47 -2.97 9.39
CA VAL A 285 7.95 -3.44 10.70
C VAL A 285 6.57 -4.06 10.52
N HIS A 286 5.71 -3.43 9.73
CA HIS A 286 4.38 -3.96 9.42
C HIS A 286 4.45 -5.33 8.72
N HIS A 287 5.36 -5.53 7.76
CA HIS A 287 5.56 -6.83 7.09
C HIS A 287 6.17 -7.89 8.00
N LEU A 288 7.08 -7.51 8.90
CA LEU A 288 7.62 -8.43 9.90
C LEU A 288 6.55 -8.93 10.87
N TYR A 289 5.64 -8.04 11.29
CA TYR A 289 4.56 -8.40 12.22
C TYR A 289 3.30 -7.57 12.01
N SER A 290 2.49 -7.96 11.04
CA SER A 290 1.29 -7.23 10.59
C SER A 290 0.15 -7.13 11.62
N ARG A 291 0.28 -7.77 12.79
CA ARG A 291 -0.69 -7.67 13.88
C ARG A 291 -0.44 -6.51 14.84
N ILE A 292 0.55 -5.67 14.58
CA ILE A 292 0.76 -4.42 15.33
C ILE A 292 -0.26 -3.38 14.83
N PRO A 293 -1.09 -2.79 15.71
CA PRO A 293 -1.94 -1.68 15.31
C PRO A 293 -1.10 -0.50 14.81
N PHE A 294 -1.53 0.16 13.75
CA PHE A 294 -0.77 1.24 13.12
C PHE A 294 -0.34 2.35 14.11
N TYR A 295 -1.15 2.64 15.11
CA TYR A 295 -0.85 3.65 16.12
C TYR A 295 0.27 3.27 17.10
N ARG A 296 0.79 2.04 17.01
CA ARG A 296 1.97 1.58 17.76
C ARG A 296 3.25 1.51 16.92
N LEU A 297 3.16 1.63 15.57
CA LEU A 297 4.33 1.52 14.70
C LEU A 297 5.43 2.54 15.04
N CYS A 298 5.04 3.81 15.31
CA CYS A 298 6.00 4.82 15.73
C CYS A 298 6.65 4.52 17.10
N GLN A 299 5.94 3.81 18.00
CA GLN A 299 6.53 3.40 19.27
C GLN A 299 7.59 2.33 19.06
N VAL A 300 7.35 1.38 18.14
CA VAL A 300 8.37 0.36 17.79
C VAL A 300 9.68 1.01 17.37
N LEU A 301 9.64 2.02 16.49
CA LEU A 301 10.86 2.71 16.06
C LEU A 301 11.53 3.52 17.17
N LYS A 302 10.78 3.99 18.17
CA LYS A 302 11.35 4.68 19.35
C LYS A 302 12.05 3.71 20.29
N ASP A 303 11.50 2.51 20.43
CA ASP A 303 12.02 1.47 21.34
C ASP A 303 13.15 0.66 20.68
N HIS A 304 13.26 0.70 19.34
CA HIS A 304 14.20 -0.08 18.52
C HIS A 304 14.81 0.78 17.41
N GLU A 305 15.86 1.53 17.75
CA GLU A 305 16.52 2.46 16.83
C GLU A 305 17.13 1.76 15.61
N GLU A 306 17.49 0.48 15.73
CA GLU A 306 18.07 -0.34 14.65
C GLU A 306 17.12 -0.50 13.44
N LEU A 307 15.80 -0.35 13.66
CA LEU A 307 14.81 -0.43 12.61
C LEU A 307 14.59 0.92 11.89
N VAL A 308 15.07 2.03 12.46
CA VAL A 308 14.79 3.38 11.91
C VAL A 308 15.40 3.56 10.52
N ASP A 309 16.65 3.15 10.35
CA ASP A 309 17.39 3.35 9.10
C ASP A 309 17.25 2.18 8.12
N CYS A 310 16.48 1.13 8.49
CA CYS A 310 16.25 -0.02 7.61
C CYS A 310 15.42 0.39 6.39
N ASN A 311 16.04 0.43 5.19
CA ASN A 311 15.42 0.86 3.94
C ASN A 311 14.69 2.21 4.05
N ARG A 312 15.24 3.14 4.84
CA ARG A 312 14.65 4.46 5.05
C ARG A 312 14.70 5.27 3.78
N MET A 313 13.58 5.89 3.48
CA MET A 313 13.40 6.74 2.30
C MET A 313 12.53 7.95 2.64
N THR A 314 13.00 9.13 2.29
CA THR A 314 12.24 10.39 2.44
C THR A 314 11.24 10.59 1.30
N LEU A 315 10.31 11.56 1.49
CA LEU A 315 9.35 11.94 0.44
C LEU A 315 10.02 12.32 -0.87
N VAL A 316 11.11 13.07 -0.82
CA VAL A 316 11.84 13.53 -2.04
C VAL A 316 12.51 12.36 -2.74
N GLU A 317 13.14 11.46 -2.00
CA GLU A 317 13.78 10.27 -2.56
C GLU A 317 12.77 9.32 -3.20
N SER A 318 11.56 9.23 -2.65
CA SER A 318 10.51 8.35 -3.16
C SER A 318 10.14 8.63 -4.63
N PHE A 319 10.27 9.88 -5.11
CA PHE A 319 10.00 10.21 -6.52
C PHE A 319 10.96 9.52 -7.50
N LYS A 320 12.16 9.15 -7.07
CA LYS A 320 13.10 8.39 -7.90
C LYS A 320 12.57 6.99 -8.19
N CYS A 321 11.84 6.40 -7.23
CA CYS A 321 11.27 5.06 -7.37
C CYS A 321 10.29 4.93 -8.54
N ALA A 322 9.62 6.01 -8.94
CA ALA A 322 8.66 6.00 -10.05
C ALA A 322 9.27 5.56 -11.40
N LYS A 323 10.58 5.62 -11.55
CA LYS A 323 11.31 5.19 -12.75
C LYS A 323 11.72 3.71 -12.72
N LEU A 324 11.74 3.10 -11.53
CA LEU A 324 12.15 1.72 -11.34
C LEU A 324 11.06 0.79 -11.90
N SER A 325 11.41 -0.11 -12.79
CA SER A 325 10.43 -0.88 -13.56
C SER A 325 10.74 -2.35 -13.73
N LEU A 326 12.01 -2.73 -13.62
CA LEU A 326 12.50 -4.07 -13.86
C LEU A 326 13.39 -4.52 -12.70
N TRP A 327 13.31 -5.79 -12.34
CA TRP A 327 14.26 -6.43 -11.45
C TRP A 327 15.46 -6.93 -12.23
N ASP A 328 16.64 -6.46 -11.89
CA ASP A 328 17.87 -6.98 -12.48
C ASP A 328 18.45 -8.07 -11.59
N GLU A 329 18.53 -9.28 -12.13
CA GLU A 329 18.93 -10.48 -11.38
C GLU A 329 20.43 -10.50 -11.10
N GLU A 330 21.25 -9.82 -11.94
CA GLU A 330 22.69 -9.75 -11.80
C GLU A 330 23.10 -8.76 -10.72
N SER A 331 22.62 -7.51 -10.79
CA SER A 331 22.88 -6.48 -9.79
C SER A 331 22.06 -6.63 -8.51
N ARG A 332 20.98 -7.44 -8.55
CA ARG A 332 20.01 -7.64 -7.46
C ARG A 332 19.38 -6.32 -7.00
N THR A 333 19.00 -5.49 -7.97
CA THR A 333 18.37 -4.18 -7.75
C THR A 333 17.20 -3.98 -8.72
N LEU A 334 16.30 -3.06 -8.36
CA LEU A 334 15.33 -2.54 -9.30
C LEU A 334 15.98 -1.46 -10.18
N VAL A 335 15.79 -1.58 -11.48
CA VAL A 335 16.36 -0.67 -12.48
C VAL A 335 15.29 -0.05 -13.36
N SER A 336 15.61 1.08 -13.96
CA SER A 336 14.77 1.70 -14.99
C SER A 336 14.91 0.99 -16.34
N PHE A 337 13.99 1.27 -17.28
CA PHE A 337 14.10 0.79 -18.66
C PHE A 337 15.36 1.29 -19.39
N SER A 338 15.84 2.50 -19.06
CA SER A 338 17.07 3.07 -19.64
C SER A 338 18.32 2.35 -19.16
N GLU A 339 18.41 2.06 -17.87
CA GLU A 339 19.53 1.31 -17.29
C GLU A 339 19.59 -0.13 -17.82
N ALA A 340 18.43 -0.80 -17.90
CA ALA A 340 18.32 -2.14 -18.48
C ALA A 340 18.74 -2.19 -19.98
N GLY A 341 18.51 -1.10 -20.74
CA GLY A 341 18.96 -0.96 -22.12
C GLY A 341 20.48 -0.74 -22.23
N GLY A 342 21.05 0.13 -21.39
CA GLY A 342 22.49 0.40 -21.38
C GLY A 342 23.37 -0.74 -20.89
N MET A 343 22.83 -1.68 -20.10
CA MET A 343 23.51 -2.93 -19.72
C MET A 343 23.72 -3.86 -20.92
N THR A 344 22.81 -3.83 -21.89
CA THR A 344 22.94 -4.64 -23.12
C THR A 344 24.10 -4.20 -23.98
N ASP A 345 24.37 -2.88 -24.09
CA ASP A 345 25.47 -2.35 -24.88
C ASP A 345 26.85 -2.68 -24.31
N ARG A 346 26.92 -2.91 -22.99
CA ARG A 346 28.18 -3.34 -22.34
C ARG A 346 28.46 -4.83 -22.51
N LEU A 347 27.43 -5.66 -22.66
CA LEU A 347 27.60 -7.11 -22.86
C LEU A 347 27.83 -7.50 -24.35
N VAL A 348 27.45 -6.63 -25.28
CA VAL A 348 27.65 -6.83 -26.75
C VAL A 348 28.95 -6.16 -27.24
N GLY A 349 29.60 -5.39 -26.41
CA GLY A 349 30.84 -4.67 -26.71
C GLY A 349 32.12 -5.40 -26.31
N ILE A 350 32.11 -6.76 -26.21
CA ILE A 350 33.30 -7.62 -26.07
C ILE A 350 33.53 -8.40 -27.36
#